data_07d15cf3ceb75818155dbf80471dd9e6
#
_entry.id   07d15cf3ceb75818155dbf80471dd9e6
#
_cell.length_a   1.000
_cell.length_b   1.000
_cell.length_c   1.000
_cell.angle_alpha   90.00
_cell.angle_beta   90.00
_cell.angle_gamma   90.00
#
_symmetry.space_group_name_H-M   'P 1'
#
loop_
_entity.id
_entity.type
_entity.pdbx_description
1 polymer ?
#
loop_
_entity_poly.entity_id
_entity_poly.type
_entity_poly.pdbx_seq_one_letter_code
_entity_poly.pdbx_strand_id
1 'polypeptide(L)'
;MNKDTNARIAIKIRSRILDALANNYHTGFAVDHLGCNIESLKRHLESKFQPGMSWANQGRWHIDHIIPLSHFDLADRKELQKACHYTNLQPLWAWQNLKKNNKCMILINTITVRT
;
A
#
# COMPACT_ATOMS: atom_id res chain seq x y z
N MET A 1 10.33 15.95 -9.54
CA MET A 1 10.67 14.66 -8.90
C MET A 1 10.95 13.61 -9.94
N ASN A 2 12.05 12.93 -9.75
CA ASN A 2 12.46 11.88 -10.65
C ASN A 2 11.63 10.64 -10.42
N LYS A 3 11.18 10.00 -11.49
CA LYS A 3 10.37 8.79 -11.39
C LYS A 3 11.05 7.68 -10.63
N ASP A 4 12.36 7.50 -10.85
CA ASP A 4 13.10 6.43 -10.17
C ASP A 4 13.17 6.68 -8.67
N THR A 5 13.34 7.93 -8.26
CA THR A 5 13.38 8.28 -6.85
C THR A 5 12.02 8.01 -6.22
N ASN A 6 10.95 8.41 -6.89
CA ASN A 6 9.60 8.19 -6.38
C ASN A 6 9.31 6.69 -6.27
N ALA A 7 9.71 5.91 -7.24
CA ALA A 7 9.50 4.46 -7.22
C ALA A 7 10.25 3.80 -6.08
N ARG A 8 11.48 4.22 -5.82
CA ARG A 8 12.27 3.68 -4.71
C ARG A 8 11.65 3.99 -3.36
N ILE A 9 11.15 5.21 -3.19
CA ILE A 9 10.48 5.60 -1.95
C ILE A 9 9.22 4.77 -1.78
N ALA A 10 8.44 4.58 -2.85
CA ALA A 10 7.22 3.80 -2.80
C ALA A 10 7.46 2.35 -2.36
N ILE A 11 8.53 1.73 -2.85
CA ILE A 11 8.89 0.38 -2.45
C ILE A 11 9.21 0.33 -0.96
N LYS A 12 9.98 1.30 -0.47
CA LYS A 12 10.33 1.35 0.94
C LYS A 12 9.12 1.55 1.83
N ILE A 13 8.19 2.41 1.42
CA ILE A 13 6.96 2.63 2.16
C ILE A 13 6.19 1.33 2.34
N ARG A 14 5.96 0.62 1.24
CA ARG A 14 5.21 -0.63 1.27
C ARG A 14 5.87 -1.67 2.16
N SER A 15 7.17 -1.81 2.02
CA SER A 15 7.94 -2.77 2.82
C SER A 15 7.86 -2.45 4.30
N ARG A 16 8.00 -1.19 4.66
CA ARG A 16 7.98 -0.79 6.06
C ARG A 16 6.61 -0.94 6.70
N ILE A 17 5.54 -0.71 5.94
CA ILE A 17 4.20 -0.93 6.46
C ILE A 17 4.00 -2.42 6.76
N LEU A 18 4.41 -3.30 5.85
CA LEU A 18 4.28 -4.74 6.05
C LEU A 18 5.13 -5.21 7.22
N ASP A 19 6.36 -4.70 7.34
CA ASP A 19 7.22 -5.04 8.46
C ASP A 19 6.62 -4.60 9.80
N ALA A 20 6.06 -3.40 9.82
CA ALA A 20 5.45 -2.88 11.04
C ALA A 20 4.26 -3.74 11.47
N LEU A 21 3.45 -4.17 10.50
CA LEU A 21 2.30 -5.02 10.80
C LEU A 21 2.73 -6.40 11.29
N ALA A 22 3.77 -6.97 10.68
CA ALA A 22 4.24 -8.30 11.04
C ALA A 22 4.90 -8.34 12.41
N ASN A 23 5.60 -7.25 12.76
CA ASN A 23 6.42 -7.22 13.97
C ASN A 23 5.88 -6.29 15.07
N ASN A 24 4.71 -5.70 14.84
CA ASN A 24 4.10 -4.75 15.79
C ASN A 24 5.03 -3.60 16.16
N TYR A 25 5.76 -3.08 15.18
CA TYR A 25 6.62 -1.93 15.43
C TYR A 25 5.76 -0.71 15.72
N HIS A 26 6.14 0.06 16.73
CA HIS A 26 5.41 1.25 17.13
C HIS A 26 6.13 2.53 16.74
N THR A 27 7.34 2.42 16.18
CA THR A 27 8.13 3.57 15.76
C THR A 27 8.73 3.28 14.40
N GLY A 28 9.22 4.32 13.76
CA GLY A 28 9.85 4.19 12.47
C GLY A 28 9.14 4.99 11.41
N PHE A 29 9.75 5.06 10.23
CA PHE A 29 9.31 5.93 9.15
C PHE A 29 7.84 5.72 8.78
N ALA A 30 7.45 4.48 8.53
CA ALA A 30 6.08 4.21 8.08
C ALA A 30 5.07 4.52 9.17
N VAL A 31 5.38 4.15 10.41
CA VAL A 31 4.47 4.36 11.53
C VAL A 31 4.26 5.86 11.77
N ASP A 32 5.33 6.64 11.70
CA ASP A 32 5.24 8.07 11.93
C ASP A 32 4.32 8.76 10.93
N HIS A 33 4.25 8.25 9.72
CA HIS A 33 3.44 8.85 8.66
C HIS A 33 2.03 8.26 8.57
N LEU A 34 1.73 7.20 9.33
CA LEU A 34 0.42 6.57 9.26
C LEU A 34 -0.70 7.38 9.89
N GLY A 35 -0.37 8.24 10.83
CA GLY A 35 -1.37 9.02 11.55
C GLY A 35 -2.12 8.22 12.61
N CYS A 36 -1.69 6.99 12.90
CA CYS A 36 -2.29 6.14 13.91
C CYS A 36 -1.27 5.09 14.35
N ASN A 37 -1.57 4.37 15.44
CA ASN A 37 -0.70 3.28 15.86
C ASN A 37 -1.01 2.00 15.07
N ILE A 38 -0.19 0.98 15.25
CA ILE A 38 -0.31 -0.25 14.49
C ILE A 38 -1.63 -0.99 14.78
N GLU A 39 -2.07 -0.99 16.03
CA GLU A 39 -3.34 -1.61 16.39
C GLU A 39 -4.50 -0.96 15.66
N SER A 40 -4.49 0.36 15.59
CA SER A 40 -5.54 1.10 14.88
C SER A 40 -5.48 0.82 13.39
N LEU A 41 -4.28 0.71 12.83
CA LEU A 41 -4.13 0.36 11.41
C LEU A 41 -4.71 -1.03 11.14
N LYS A 42 -4.40 -2.00 12.00
CA LYS A 42 -4.94 -3.35 11.85
C LYS A 42 -6.46 -3.34 11.86
N ARG A 43 -7.07 -2.63 12.81
CA ARG A 43 -8.52 -2.53 12.88
C ARG A 43 -9.10 -1.84 11.67
N HIS A 44 -8.43 -0.79 11.19
CA HIS A 44 -8.87 -0.08 9.99
C HIS A 44 -8.90 -1.04 8.78
N LEU A 45 -7.84 -1.80 8.59
CA LEU A 45 -7.77 -2.75 7.48
C LEU A 45 -8.80 -3.85 7.63
N GLU A 46 -8.97 -4.38 8.84
CA GLU A 46 -9.97 -5.42 9.10
C GLU A 46 -11.37 -4.93 8.80
N SER A 47 -11.66 -3.68 9.10
CA SER A 47 -12.98 -3.12 8.84
C SER A 47 -13.29 -3.04 7.35
N LYS A 48 -12.25 -3.13 6.53
CA LYS A 48 -12.38 -3.05 5.07
C LYS A 48 -12.11 -4.38 4.39
N PHE A 49 -11.94 -5.45 5.15
CA PHE A 49 -11.70 -6.77 4.55
C PHE A 49 -12.88 -7.17 3.68
N GLN A 50 -12.57 -7.61 2.48
CA GLN A 50 -13.57 -8.19 1.59
C GLN A 50 -13.82 -9.64 2.02
N PRO A 51 -14.94 -10.24 1.61
CA PRO A 51 -15.22 -11.63 1.97
C PRO A 51 -14.04 -12.55 1.62
N GLY A 52 -13.65 -13.37 2.57
CA GLY A 52 -12.53 -14.30 2.40
C GLY A 52 -11.18 -13.77 2.83
N MET A 53 -11.06 -12.47 3.09
CA MET A 53 -9.79 -11.92 3.56
C MET A 53 -9.57 -12.20 5.04
N SER A 54 -8.34 -12.50 5.41
CA SER A 54 -7.93 -12.65 6.79
C SER A 54 -6.44 -12.38 6.88
N TRP A 55 -5.93 -12.23 8.08
CA TRP A 55 -4.47 -12.06 8.25
C TRP A 55 -3.73 -13.33 7.87
N ALA A 56 -4.38 -14.48 7.93
CA ALA A 56 -3.76 -15.75 7.57
C ALA A 56 -3.47 -15.84 6.06
N ASN A 57 -4.21 -15.15 5.23
CA ASN A 57 -3.98 -15.20 3.79
C ASN A 57 -3.44 -13.88 3.23
N GLN A 58 -2.81 -13.06 4.07
CA GLN A 58 -2.13 -11.87 3.63
C GLN A 58 -1.02 -12.29 2.65
N GLY A 59 -0.99 -11.67 1.51
CA GLY A 59 -0.18 -12.10 0.38
C GLY A 59 -1.09 -12.42 -0.80
N ARG A 60 -2.29 -12.97 -0.54
CA ARG A 60 -3.31 -13.08 -1.56
C ARG A 60 -4.06 -11.75 -1.68
N TRP A 61 -4.01 -10.94 -0.65
CA TRP A 61 -4.47 -9.57 -0.69
C TRP A 61 -3.30 -8.68 -0.29
N HIS A 62 -3.34 -7.43 -0.75
CA HIS A 62 -2.28 -6.48 -0.49
C HIS A 62 -2.85 -5.21 0.10
N ILE A 63 -2.01 -4.46 0.78
CA ILE A 63 -2.38 -3.13 1.26
C ILE A 63 -2.20 -2.19 0.08
N ASP A 64 -3.28 -1.54 -0.30
CA ASP A 64 -3.31 -0.66 -1.45
C ASP A 64 -3.44 0.78 -0.99
N HIS A 65 -2.79 1.69 -1.69
CA HIS A 65 -2.97 3.11 -1.50
C HIS A 65 -4.15 3.54 -2.37
N ILE A 66 -5.23 4.02 -1.74
CA ILE A 66 -6.46 4.40 -2.45
C ILE A 66 -6.12 5.41 -3.54
N ILE A 67 -5.40 6.49 -3.17
CA ILE A 67 -4.82 7.38 -4.14
C ILE A 67 -3.41 6.88 -4.38
N PRO A 68 -3.09 6.47 -5.61
CA PRO A 68 -1.79 5.84 -5.87
C PRO A 68 -0.61 6.71 -5.50
N LEU A 69 0.45 6.07 -5.03
CA LEU A 69 1.67 6.78 -4.64
C LEU A 69 2.23 7.62 -5.79
N SER A 70 1.98 7.20 -7.03
CA SER A 70 2.44 7.95 -8.20
C SER A 70 1.79 9.32 -8.36
N HIS A 71 0.69 9.56 -7.63
CA HIS A 71 0.01 10.85 -7.69
C HIS A 71 0.60 11.86 -6.69
N PHE A 72 1.59 11.46 -5.92
CA PHE A 72 2.21 12.31 -4.91
C PHE A 72 3.67 12.53 -5.24
N ASP A 73 4.19 13.69 -4.83
CA ASP A 73 5.62 13.94 -4.83
C ASP A 73 6.15 13.44 -3.48
N LEU A 74 6.65 12.21 -3.46
CA LEU A 74 7.04 11.56 -2.21
C LEU A 74 8.30 12.16 -1.58
N ALA A 75 9.00 13.04 -2.29
CA ALA A 75 10.10 13.77 -1.71
C ALA A 75 9.62 14.98 -0.90
N ASP A 76 8.38 15.42 -1.15
CA ASP A 76 7.76 16.49 -0.38
C ASP A 76 7.16 15.91 0.88
N ARG A 77 7.55 16.40 2.03
CA ARG A 77 7.12 15.85 3.31
C ARG A 77 5.60 15.85 3.49
N LYS A 78 4.94 16.93 3.09
CA LYS A 78 3.50 17.04 3.23
C LYS A 78 2.78 16.05 2.32
N GLU A 79 3.27 15.91 1.10
CA GLU A 79 2.72 14.95 0.16
C GLU A 79 2.93 13.53 0.66
N LEU A 80 4.11 13.25 1.19
CA LEU A 80 4.42 11.94 1.74
C LEU A 80 3.49 11.58 2.89
N GLN A 81 3.21 12.54 3.77
CA GLN A 81 2.30 12.30 4.90
C GLN A 81 0.89 11.99 4.42
N LYS A 82 0.42 12.68 3.40
CA LYS A 82 -0.90 12.38 2.83
C LYS A 82 -0.94 11.00 2.20
N ALA A 83 0.10 10.66 1.47
CA ALA A 83 0.16 9.37 0.77
C ALA A 83 0.17 8.21 1.74
N CYS A 84 0.87 8.36 2.87
CA CYS A 84 1.07 7.28 3.84
C CYS A 84 0.00 7.22 4.92
N HIS A 85 -0.89 8.21 5.00
CA HIS A 85 -1.90 8.25 6.07
C HIS A 85 -2.79 7.01 5.98
N TYR A 86 -3.18 6.46 7.13
CA TYR A 86 -3.94 5.22 7.16
C TYR A 86 -5.28 5.33 6.41
N THR A 87 -5.86 6.53 6.34
CA THR A 87 -7.10 6.72 5.60
C THR A 87 -6.93 6.53 4.09
N ASN A 88 -5.68 6.53 3.62
CA ASN A 88 -5.38 6.26 2.22
C ASN A 88 -5.02 4.78 1.98
N LEU A 89 -5.23 3.93 2.97
CA LEU A 89 -4.89 2.51 2.87
C LEU A 89 -6.14 1.65 2.89
N GLN A 90 -6.13 0.59 2.12
CA GLN A 90 -7.22 -0.37 2.07
C GLN A 90 -6.68 -1.74 1.65
N PRO A 91 -7.34 -2.83 2.02
CA PRO A 91 -6.95 -4.13 1.51
C PRO A 91 -7.61 -4.35 0.14
N LEU A 92 -6.83 -4.85 -0.81
CA LEU A 92 -7.36 -5.29 -2.11
C LEU A 92 -6.82 -6.67 -2.40
N TRP A 93 -7.64 -7.53 -3.02
CA TRP A 93 -7.10 -8.78 -3.51
C TRP A 93 -5.96 -8.48 -4.49
N ALA A 94 -4.98 -9.36 -4.53
CA ALA A 94 -3.81 -9.15 -5.38
C ALA A 94 -4.18 -8.86 -6.83
N TRP A 95 -5.19 -9.57 -7.35
CA TRP A 95 -5.62 -9.34 -8.73
C TRP A 95 -6.30 -7.99 -8.92
N GLN A 96 -7.03 -7.52 -7.89
CA GLN A 96 -7.65 -6.19 -7.94
C GLN A 96 -6.58 -5.11 -7.92
N ASN A 97 -5.59 -5.29 -7.07
CA ASN A 97 -4.50 -4.34 -6.93
C ASN A 97 -3.70 -4.23 -8.23
N LEU A 98 -3.39 -5.36 -8.83
CA LEU A 98 -2.69 -5.37 -10.09
C LEU A 98 -3.49 -4.66 -11.19
N LYS A 99 -4.76 -4.96 -11.28
CA LYS A 99 -5.63 -4.35 -12.27
C LYS A 99 -5.74 -2.84 -12.08
N LYS A 100 -5.85 -2.39 -10.84
CA LYS A 100 -5.98 -0.98 -10.53
C LYS A 100 -4.72 -0.20 -10.88
N ASN A 101 -3.56 -0.74 -10.53
CA ASN A 101 -2.32 0.01 -10.58
C ASN A 101 -1.52 -0.13 -11.87
N ASN A 102 -2.00 -0.91 -12.79
CA ASN A 102 -1.28 -1.15 -14.02
C ASN A 102 -2.10 -0.90 -15.26
N LYS A 103 -2.79 0.22 -15.29
CA LYS A 103 -3.58 0.57 -16.45
C LYS A 103 -2.76 0.60 -17.72
N CYS A 104 -1.59 1.19 -17.65
CA CYS A 104 -0.72 1.27 -18.80
C CYS A 104 -0.11 -0.09 -19.15
N MET A 105 -0.23 -1.04 -18.26
CA MET A 105 0.31 -2.37 -18.45
C MET A 105 -0.76 -3.35 -18.92
N ILE A 106 -1.96 -2.90 -19.14
CA ILE A 106 -3.03 -3.78 -19.56
C ILE A 106 -2.68 -4.53 -20.82
N LEU A 107 -2.03 -3.88 -21.75
CA LEU A 107 -1.65 -4.55 -23.00
C LEU A 107 -0.65 -5.67 -22.73
N ILE A 108 0.29 -5.44 -21.83
CA ILE A 108 1.25 -6.45 -21.46
C ILE A 108 0.54 -7.56 -20.73
N ASN A 109 -0.35 -7.19 -19.82
CA ASN A 109 -1.09 -8.15 -19.07
C ASN A 109 -1.99 -8.99 -19.93
N THR A 110 -2.52 -8.44 -21.00
CA THR A 110 -3.34 -9.20 -21.92
C THR A 110 -2.53 -10.33 -22.51
N ILE A 111 -1.24 -10.12 -22.62
CA ILE A 111 -0.38 -11.12 -23.16
C ILE A 111 0.04 -12.11 -22.11
N THR A 112 0.37 -11.61 -20.89
CA THR A 112 0.94 -12.50 -19.92
C THR A 112 -0.04 -13.04 -19.00
N VAL A 113 -1.05 -12.27 -18.79
CA VAL A 113 -1.84 -12.55 -17.80
C VAL A 113 -2.65 -13.49 -17.94
N ARG A 114 -2.91 -13.64 -18.88
CA ARG A 114 -3.77 -14.33 -18.90
C ARG A 114 -3.47 -15.33 -18.33
N THR A 115 -2.71 -15.33 -17.94
CA THR A 115 -2.42 -16.36 -17.16
C THR A 115 -2.81 -16.33 -15.84
#